data_13acec0f7595ca2cc48f930963f98d20
#
_entry.id   13acec0f7595ca2cc48f930963f98d20
#
_cell.length_a   1.000
_cell.length_b   1.000
_cell.length_c   1.000
_cell.angle_alpha   90.00
_cell.angle_beta   90.00
_cell.angle_gamma   90.00
#
_symmetry.space_group_name_H-M   'P 1'
#
loop_
_entity.id
_entity.type
_entity.pdbx_description
1 polymer ?
#
loop_
_entity_poly.entity_id
_entity_poly.type
_entity_poly.pdbx_seq_one_letter_code
_entity_poly.pdbx_strand_id
1 'polypeptide(L)'
;MRGEDQRELFRRWPAGVSVVVAESGGRKAGLTVSSLVSLSLEPPLVSISIGREASIFEVLDEAGRWGASILAANQAHLAQHFSRSVPPLVQWDGIPARTDAPLLLEGAAGWILAETVQRVDVGDHLIFVGAVRSLELGPGQGGLVYLDRRYVEL
;
A
#
# COMPACT_ATOMS: atom_id res chain seq x y z
N MET A 1 -11.91 18.37 19.47
CA MET A 1 -11.85 17.80 18.11
C MET A 1 -11.82 16.29 18.22
N ARG A 2 -12.69 15.63 17.50
CA ARG A 2 -12.77 14.16 17.51
C ARG A 2 -12.16 13.62 16.23
N GLY A 3 -11.61 12.41 16.28
CA GLY A 3 -11.04 11.74 15.10
C GLY A 3 -12.05 11.51 13.98
N GLU A 4 -13.34 11.38 14.34
CA GLU A 4 -14.41 11.25 13.36
C GLU A 4 -14.61 12.52 12.53
N ASP A 5 -14.40 13.71 13.13
CA ASP A 5 -14.50 14.97 12.41
C ASP A 5 -13.38 15.09 11.36
N GLN A 6 -12.17 14.64 11.73
CA GLN A 6 -11.05 14.56 10.81
C GLN A 6 -11.35 13.59 9.66
N ARG A 7 -11.87 12.40 9.98
CA ARG A 7 -12.22 11.40 8.98
C ARG A 7 -13.24 11.93 7.99
N GLU A 8 -14.24 12.67 8.46
CA GLU A 8 -15.26 13.26 7.59
C GLU A 8 -14.68 14.29 6.64
N LEU A 9 -13.78 15.15 7.12
CA LEU A 9 -13.08 16.10 6.26
C LEU A 9 -12.24 15.40 5.19
N PHE A 10 -11.48 14.37 5.60
CA PHE A 10 -10.58 13.66 4.69
C PHE A 10 -11.29 12.78 3.64
N ARG A 11 -12.59 12.57 3.77
CA ARG A 11 -13.38 12.01 2.67
C ARG A 11 -13.36 12.87 1.42
N ARG A 12 -13.14 14.18 1.58
CA ARG A 12 -13.08 15.14 0.46
C ARG A 12 -11.68 15.27 -0.13
N TRP A 13 -10.70 14.56 0.46
CA TRP A 13 -9.32 14.60 0.02
C TRP A 13 -9.06 13.41 -0.92
N PRO A 14 -8.92 13.66 -2.25
CA PRO A 14 -8.63 12.58 -3.17
C PRO A 14 -7.21 12.07 -2.94
N ALA A 15 -7.09 10.77 -2.80
CA ALA A 15 -5.80 10.13 -2.54
C ALA A 15 -5.54 9.01 -3.54
N GLY A 16 -4.32 8.92 -4.04
CA GLY A 16 -3.89 7.80 -4.85
C GLY A 16 -3.95 6.49 -4.08
N VAL A 17 -4.17 5.39 -4.79
CA VAL A 17 -4.38 4.07 -4.20
C VAL A 17 -3.25 3.13 -4.58
N SER A 18 -2.67 2.48 -3.59
CA SER A 18 -1.64 1.46 -3.77
C SER A 18 -1.95 0.24 -2.92
N VAL A 19 -1.40 -0.91 -3.32
CA VAL A 19 -1.40 -2.11 -2.47
C VAL A 19 0.02 -2.34 -2.00
N VAL A 20 0.19 -2.38 -0.69
CA VAL A 20 1.47 -2.71 -0.05
C VAL A 20 1.46 -4.19 0.33
N VAL A 21 2.54 -4.89 0.03
CA VAL A 21 2.70 -6.31 0.33
C VAL A 21 4.02 -6.54 1.04
N ALA A 22 3.97 -7.36 2.07
CA ALA A 22 5.16 -7.83 2.78
C ALA A 22 5.04 -9.33 3.07
N GLU A 23 6.17 -9.98 3.30
CA GLU A 23 6.23 -11.41 3.62
C GLU A 23 7.28 -11.64 4.70
N SER A 24 6.90 -12.37 5.74
CA SER A 24 7.79 -12.75 6.84
C SER A 24 7.31 -14.05 7.47
N GLY A 25 8.24 -14.96 7.76
CA GLY A 25 7.91 -16.22 8.45
C GLY A 25 6.89 -17.08 7.71
N GLY A 26 6.91 -17.07 6.39
CA GLY A 26 5.95 -17.83 5.57
C GLY A 26 4.57 -17.15 5.46
N ARG A 27 4.37 -15.99 6.08
CA ARG A 27 3.13 -15.21 5.96
C ARG A 27 3.32 -14.09 4.95
N LYS A 28 2.44 -14.04 3.96
CA LYS A 28 2.39 -12.97 2.96
C LYS A 28 1.09 -12.19 3.18
N ALA A 29 1.19 -10.90 3.39
CA ALA A 29 0.05 -10.04 3.66
C ALA A 29 0.07 -8.80 2.76
N GLY A 30 -1.10 -8.36 2.35
CA GLY A 30 -1.29 -7.15 1.56
C GLY A 30 -2.35 -6.24 2.17
N LEU A 31 -2.20 -4.96 1.94
CA LEU A 31 -3.14 -3.93 2.41
C LEU A 31 -3.24 -2.82 1.38
N THR A 32 -4.47 -2.43 1.07
CA THR A 32 -4.72 -1.22 0.29
C THR A 32 -4.44 0.01 1.13
N VAL A 33 -3.61 0.90 0.63
CA VAL A 33 -3.24 2.13 1.32
C VAL A 33 -3.47 3.35 0.43
N SER A 34 -3.78 4.47 1.05
CA SER A 34 -3.79 5.79 0.43
C SER A 34 -2.74 6.72 1.07
N SER A 35 -1.81 6.13 1.81
CA SER A 35 -0.79 6.85 2.56
C SER A 35 0.61 6.77 1.94
N LEU A 36 0.75 6.22 0.73
CA LEU A 36 2.05 6.20 0.05
C LEU A 36 2.44 7.62 -0.36
N VAL A 37 3.61 8.05 0.08
CA VAL A 37 4.13 9.39 -0.18
C VAL A 37 5.55 9.32 -0.71
N SER A 38 5.83 10.08 -1.76
CA SER A 38 7.20 10.36 -2.20
C SER A 38 7.82 11.34 -1.21
N LEU A 39 8.70 10.86 -0.36
CA LEU A 39 9.19 11.60 0.81
C LEU A 39 10.47 12.38 0.52
N SER A 40 11.40 11.80 -0.23
CA SER A 40 12.70 12.40 -0.56
C SER A 40 13.19 11.87 -1.89
N LEU A 41 13.91 12.70 -2.64
CA LEU A 41 14.51 12.29 -3.90
C LEU A 41 16.01 11.99 -3.76
N GLU A 42 16.67 12.60 -2.77
CA GLU A 42 18.11 12.44 -2.53
C GLU A 42 18.39 12.30 -1.03
N PRO A 43 18.46 11.08 -0.50
CA PRO A 43 18.25 9.80 -1.18
C PRO A 43 16.78 9.56 -1.53
N PRO A 44 16.49 8.61 -2.43
CA PRO A 44 15.11 8.28 -2.79
C PRO A 44 14.42 7.51 -1.65
N LEU A 45 13.47 8.17 -1.00
CA LEU A 45 12.69 7.64 0.11
C LEU A 45 11.21 7.77 -0.17
N VAL A 46 10.47 6.78 0.28
CA VAL A 46 9.01 6.78 0.31
C VAL A 46 8.52 6.48 1.72
N SER A 47 7.30 6.84 2.03
CA SER A 47 6.71 6.47 3.31
C SER A 47 5.30 5.92 3.14
N ILE A 48 4.93 5.06 4.08
CA ILE A 48 3.56 4.58 4.26
C ILE A 48 3.20 4.69 5.74
N SER A 49 1.95 5.03 6.03
CA SER A 49 1.44 5.11 7.39
C SER A 49 0.45 3.97 7.60
N ILE A 50 0.72 3.11 8.57
CA ILE A 50 -0.04 1.89 8.82
C ILE A 50 -0.59 1.92 10.24
N GLY A 51 -1.90 1.66 10.38
CA GLY A 51 -2.51 1.51 11.70
C GLY A 51 -1.95 0.30 12.42
N ARG A 52 -1.71 0.43 13.73
CA ARG A 52 -1.12 -0.64 14.54
C ARG A 52 -1.99 -1.88 14.60
N GLU A 53 -3.29 -1.75 14.40
CA GLU A 53 -4.24 -2.88 14.40
C GLU A 53 -4.46 -3.49 13.01
N ALA A 54 -3.81 -2.97 11.96
CA ALA A 54 -3.92 -3.53 10.63
C ALA A 54 -3.28 -4.92 10.57
N SER A 55 -3.91 -5.84 9.86
CA SER A 55 -3.44 -7.24 9.77
C SER A 55 -2.03 -7.38 9.18
N ILE A 56 -1.63 -6.45 8.31
CA ILE A 56 -0.28 -6.45 7.72
C ILE A 56 0.81 -5.94 8.68
N PHE A 57 0.43 -5.23 9.75
CA PHE A 57 1.39 -4.48 10.58
C PHE A 57 2.56 -5.34 11.07
N GLU A 58 2.26 -6.46 11.70
CA GLU A 58 3.29 -7.36 12.25
C GLU A 58 4.21 -7.91 11.15
N VAL A 59 3.62 -8.36 10.05
CA VAL A 59 4.39 -8.90 8.92
C VAL A 59 5.30 -7.83 8.32
N LEU A 60 4.78 -6.64 8.13
CA LEU A 60 5.52 -5.50 7.58
C LEU A 60 6.67 -5.07 8.49
N ASP A 61 6.42 -5.03 9.79
CA ASP A 61 7.42 -4.65 10.79
C ASP A 61 8.57 -5.67 10.85
N GLU A 62 8.25 -6.96 10.80
CA GLU A 62 9.23 -8.04 10.83
C GLU A 62 10.01 -8.16 9.51
N ALA A 63 9.34 -8.00 8.37
CA ALA A 63 9.94 -8.23 7.07
C ALA A 63 11.06 -7.25 6.74
N GLY A 64 10.93 -6.00 7.12
CA GLY A 64 11.86 -4.95 6.75
C GLY A 64 11.81 -4.55 5.29
N ARG A 65 11.34 -5.42 4.42
CA ARG A 65 11.14 -5.17 2.98
C ARG A 65 9.66 -5.22 2.64
N TRP A 66 9.27 -4.41 1.68
CA TRP A 66 7.89 -4.38 1.19
C TRP A 66 7.83 -3.90 -0.25
N GLY A 67 6.78 -4.31 -0.93
CA GLY A 67 6.46 -3.85 -2.26
C GLY A 67 5.24 -2.94 -2.23
N ALA A 68 5.20 -1.96 -3.11
CA ALA A 68 4.01 -1.14 -3.36
C ALA A 68 3.67 -1.17 -4.84
N SER A 69 2.44 -1.55 -5.16
CA SER A 69 1.89 -1.50 -6.51
C SER A 69 0.96 -0.30 -6.59
N ILE A 70 1.32 0.69 -7.40
CA ILE A 70 0.48 1.86 -7.65
C ILE A 70 -0.61 1.42 -8.64
N LEU A 71 -1.86 1.41 -8.18
CA LEU A 71 -2.93 0.81 -8.96
C LEU A 71 -3.33 1.68 -10.15
N ALA A 72 -3.58 1.02 -11.27
CA ALA A 72 -4.12 1.62 -12.49
C ALA A 72 -5.64 1.81 -12.36
N ALA A 73 -6.22 2.58 -13.28
CA ALA A 73 -7.64 2.90 -13.30
C ALA A 73 -8.55 1.67 -13.23
N ASN A 74 -8.17 0.58 -13.90
CA ASN A 74 -8.98 -0.64 -13.98
C ASN A 74 -8.78 -1.64 -12.84
N GLN A 75 -8.12 -1.22 -11.75
CA GLN A 75 -7.76 -2.13 -10.64
C GLN A 75 -8.53 -1.87 -9.34
N ALA A 76 -9.71 -1.24 -9.41
CA ALA A 76 -10.54 -1.01 -8.23
C ALA A 76 -10.88 -2.32 -7.49
N HIS A 77 -11.04 -3.44 -8.21
CA HIS A 77 -11.32 -4.74 -7.62
C HIS A 77 -10.18 -5.22 -6.70
N LEU A 78 -8.92 -4.94 -7.04
CA LEU A 78 -7.77 -5.26 -6.19
C LEU A 78 -7.73 -4.36 -4.95
N ALA A 79 -8.02 -3.07 -5.13
CA ALA A 79 -8.11 -2.13 -4.01
C ALA A 79 -9.17 -2.59 -3.00
N GLN A 80 -10.34 -2.99 -3.47
CA GLN A 80 -11.41 -3.51 -2.62
C GLN A 80 -11.00 -4.80 -1.91
N HIS A 81 -10.36 -5.71 -2.63
CA HIS A 81 -9.91 -6.99 -2.08
C HIS A 81 -8.96 -6.80 -0.90
N PHE A 82 -7.93 -5.97 -1.05
CA PHE A 82 -6.93 -5.74 -0.01
C PHE A 82 -7.35 -4.70 1.05
N SER A 83 -8.51 -4.10 0.91
CA SER A 83 -9.09 -3.23 1.95
C SER A 83 -9.86 -4.00 3.02
N ARG A 84 -10.10 -5.30 2.81
CA ARG A 84 -10.86 -6.17 3.71
C ARG A 84 -9.92 -6.96 4.61
N SER A 85 -10.38 -7.24 5.82
CA SER A 85 -9.71 -8.20 6.71
C SER A 85 -10.01 -9.62 6.22
N VAL A 86 -9.16 -10.13 5.34
CA VAL A 86 -9.27 -11.50 4.80
C VAL A 86 -8.15 -12.32 5.41
N PRO A 87 -8.44 -13.57 5.86
CA PRO A 87 -7.39 -14.46 6.36
C PRO A 87 -6.26 -14.64 5.34
N PRO A 88 -4.99 -14.63 5.75
CA PRO A 88 -3.84 -14.73 4.83
C PRO A 88 -3.90 -15.93 3.88
N LEU A 89 -4.44 -17.04 4.33
CA LEU A 89 -4.54 -18.26 3.52
C LEU A 89 -5.37 -18.10 2.25
N VAL A 90 -6.39 -17.24 2.28
CA VAL A 90 -7.29 -17.02 1.14
C VAL A 90 -7.11 -15.67 0.47
N GLN A 91 -6.32 -14.80 1.07
CA GLN A 91 -6.11 -13.46 0.54
C GLN A 91 -5.47 -13.46 -0.85
N TRP A 92 -4.66 -14.48 -1.14
CA TRP A 92 -3.87 -14.55 -2.38
C TRP A 92 -4.49 -15.41 -3.47
N ASP A 93 -5.60 -16.09 -3.19
CA ASP A 93 -6.29 -16.92 -4.18
C ASP A 93 -6.79 -16.06 -5.34
N GLY A 94 -6.36 -16.38 -6.56
CA GLY A 94 -6.75 -15.65 -7.76
C GLY A 94 -6.14 -14.26 -7.90
N ILE A 95 -5.18 -13.88 -7.06
CA ILE A 95 -4.52 -12.59 -7.13
C ILE A 95 -3.34 -12.66 -8.10
N PRO A 96 -3.26 -11.74 -9.08
CA PRO A 96 -2.21 -11.75 -10.08
C PRO A 96 -0.92 -11.11 -9.55
N ALA A 97 -0.20 -11.82 -8.70
CA ALA A 97 1.13 -11.39 -8.27
C ALA A 97 2.16 -11.67 -9.37
N ARG A 98 3.14 -10.80 -9.50
CA ARG A 98 4.23 -10.99 -10.47
C ARG A 98 5.08 -12.19 -10.08
N THR A 99 5.42 -13.02 -11.05
CA THR A 99 6.26 -14.23 -10.81
C THR A 99 7.71 -13.88 -10.51
N ASP A 100 8.22 -12.79 -11.12
CA ASP A 100 9.59 -12.30 -10.93
C ASP A 100 9.75 -11.39 -9.70
N ALA A 101 8.65 -10.90 -9.15
CA ALA A 101 8.65 -10.04 -7.97
C ALA A 101 7.35 -10.25 -7.17
N PRO A 102 7.28 -11.29 -6.32
CA PRO A 102 6.03 -11.73 -5.69
C PRO A 102 5.36 -10.73 -4.75
N LEU A 103 6.08 -9.69 -4.32
CA LEU A 103 5.49 -8.60 -3.52
C LEU A 103 4.76 -7.55 -4.37
N LEU A 104 4.75 -7.72 -5.69
CA LEU A 104 4.17 -6.77 -6.64
C LEU A 104 3.03 -7.43 -7.42
N LEU A 105 2.02 -6.62 -7.75
CA LEU A 105 0.83 -7.09 -8.47
C LEU A 105 0.94 -6.76 -9.96
N GLU A 106 0.54 -7.69 -10.83
CA GLU A 106 0.53 -7.46 -12.27
C GLU A 106 -0.45 -6.35 -12.67
N GLY A 107 -0.16 -5.68 -13.77
CA GLY A 107 -1.07 -4.69 -14.37
C GLY A 107 -1.10 -3.32 -13.70
N ALA A 108 -0.28 -3.08 -12.70
CA ALA A 108 -0.23 -1.79 -12.01
C ALA A 108 0.36 -0.68 -12.91
N ALA A 109 0.12 0.58 -12.53
CA ALA A 109 0.71 1.73 -13.20
C ALA A 109 2.21 1.86 -12.92
N GLY A 110 2.66 1.31 -11.79
CA GLY A 110 4.08 1.28 -11.44
C GLY A 110 4.30 0.54 -10.14
N TRP A 111 5.56 0.25 -9.86
CA TRP A 111 5.95 -0.55 -8.71
C TRP A 111 7.17 0.03 -8.00
N ILE A 112 7.20 -0.17 -6.70
CA ILE A 112 8.32 0.19 -5.83
C ILE A 112 8.63 -1.03 -4.96
N LEU A 113 9.91 -1.37 -4.86
CA LEU A 113 10.42 -2.24 -3.80
C LEU A 113 11.22 -1.36 -2.84
N ALA A 114 10.87 -1.42 -1.58
CA ALA A 114 11.45 -0.59 -0.53
C ALA A 114 11.97 -1.43 0.63
N GLU A 115 12.92 -0.86 1.35
CA GLU A 115 13.44 -1.42 2.59
C GLU A 115 13.27 -0.38 3.69
N THR A 116 12.65 -0.76 4.79
CA THR A 116 12.41 0.13 5.92
C THR A 116 13.73 0.58 6.54
N VAL A 117 13.95 1.87 6.57
CA VAL A 117 15.17 2.47 7.16
C VAL A 117 14.86 3.29 8.41
N GLN A 118 13.61 3.63 8.63
CA GLN A 118 13.18 4.39 9.80
C GLN A 118 11.72 4.08 10.11
N ARG A 119 11.39 4.08 11.41
CA ARG A 119 10.01 3.96 11.89
C ARG A 119 9.71 5.14 12.78
N VAL A 120 8.53 5.73 12.61
CA VAL A 120 8.09 6.88 13.38
C VAL A 120 6.72 6.60 13.99
N ASP A 121 6.65 6.59 15.31
CA ASP A 121 5.39 6.44 16.04
C ASP A 121 4.57 7.71 15.94
N VAL A 122 3.32 7.59 15.46
CA VAL A 122 2.40 8.71 15.31
C VAL A 122 1.00 8.28 15.73
N GLY A 123 0.58 8.62 16.94
CA GLY A 123 -0.75 8.29 17.44
C GLY A 123 -1.02 6.77 17.38
N ASP A 124 -2.09 6.38 16.69
CA ASP A 124 -2.49 4.98 16.49
C ASP A 124 -1.87 4.34 15.24
N HIS A 125 -0.92 5.02 14.61
CA HIS A 125 -0.22 4.58 13.41
C HIS A 125 1.30 4.53 13.61
N LEU A 126 1.96 3.82 12.72
CA LEU A 126 3.41 3.85 12.54
C LEU A 126 3.70 4.26 11.09
N ILE A 127 4.60 5.22 10.92
CA ILE A 127 5.11 5.56 9.60
C ILE A 127 6.35 4.71 9.34
N PHE A 128 6.31 3.94 8.26
CA PHE A 128 7.46 3.21 7.74
C PHE A 128 8.11 4.05 6.66
N VAL A 129 9.33 4.48 6.88
CA VAL A 129 10.14 5.17 5.87
C VAL A 129 10.95 4.12 5.14
N GLY A 130 10.77 4.01 3.84
CA GLY A 130 11.43 3.03 2.99
C GLY A 130 12.46 3.67 2.06
N ALA A 131 13.66 3.11 2.03
CA ALA A 131 14.62 3.40 0.98
C ALA A 131 14.17 2.67 -0.29
N VAL A 132 14.04 3.38 -1.38
CA VAL A 132 13.65 2.79 -2.68
C VAL A 132 14.83 1.97 -3.20
N ARG A 133 14.65 0.66 -3.30
CA ARG A 133 15.66 -0.26 -3.83
C ARG A 133 15.48 -0.52 -5.31
N SER A 134 14.26 -0.52 -5.80
CA SER A 134 13.95 -0.53 -7.22
C SER A 134 12.60 0.11 -7.46
N LEU A 135 12.43 0.61 -8.67
CA LEU A 135 11.15 1.10 -9.15
C LEU A 135 11.02 0.80 -10.65
N GLU A 136 9.79 0.68 -11.09
CA GLU A 136 9.50 0.35 -12.49
C GLU A 136 8.17 0.97 -12.89
N LEU A 137 8.11 1.54 -14.09
CA LEU A 137 6.85 1.96 -14.68
C LEU A 137 6.10 0.75 -15.21
N GLY A 138 4.85 0.65 -14.89
CA GLY A 138 4.02 -0.49 -15.29
C GLY A 138 3.17 -0.19 -16.53
N PRO A 139 2.52 -1.23 -17.07
CA PRO A 139 1.67 -1.10 -18.26
C PRO A 139 0.30 -0.50 -17.96
N GLY A 140 -0.10 -0.42 -16.69
CA GLY A 140 -1.41 0.07 -16.29
C GLY A 140 -1.64 1.52 -16.70
N GLN A 141 -2.83 1.80 -17.21
CA GLN A 141 -3.21 3.11 -17.70
C GLN A 141 -4.07 3.85 -16.69
N GLY A 142 -3.95 5.19 -16.68
CA GLY A 142 -4.72 6.04 -15.79
C GLY A 142 -4.32 5.89 -14.33
N GLY A 143 -5.17 6.37 -13.45
CA GLY A 143 -4.97 6.31 -12.01
C GLY A 143 -6.22 5.88 -11.28
N LEU A 144 -6.04 5.33 -10.10
CA LEU A 144 -7.12 5.01 -9.19
C LEU A 144 -7.05 5.93 -7.98
N VAL A 145 -8.17 6.56 -7.65
CA VAL A 145 -8.28 7.53 -6.57
C VAL A 145 -9.34 7.06 -5.57
N TYR A 146 -9.04 7.20 -4.30
CA TYR A 146 -10.02 7.02 -3.22
C TYR A 146 -10.59 8.38 -2.84
N LEU A 147 -11.90 8.55 -3.02
CA LEU A 147 -12.60 9.80 -2.76
C LEU A 147 -14.01 9.49 -2.28
N ASP A 148 -14.42 10.08 -1.19
CA ASP A 148 -15.76 9.92 -0.61
C ASP A 148 -16.18 8.45 -0.47
N ARG A 149 -15.26 7.64 0.10
CA ARG A 149 -15.44 6.19 0.34
C ARG A 149 -15.61 5.36 -0.94
N ARG A 150 -15.19 5.88 -2.07
CA ARG A 150 -15.29 5.19 -3.36
C ARG A 150 -13.96 5.20 -4.09
N TYR A 151 -13.76 4.20 -4.93
CA TYR A 151 -12.66 4.18 -5.87
C TYR A 151 -13.12 4.81 -7.19
N VAL A 152 -12.40 5.84 -7.63
CA VAL A 152 -12.71 6.61 -8.83
C VAL A 152 -11.58 6.43 -9.83
N GLU A 153 -11.95 6.07 -11.07
CA GLU A 153 -11.01 5.92 -12.18
C GLU A 153 -10.72 7.27 -12.83
N LEU A 154 -9.44 7.53 -13.08
CA LEU A 154 -8.98 8.72 -13.79
C LEU A 154 -8.34 8.38 -15.13
#